data_9f374b2944b86e94585a5ac39eab4ccb
#
_entry.id   9f374b2944b86e94585a5ac39eab4ccb
#
_cell.length_a   1.000
_cell.length_b   1.000
_cell.length_c   1.000
_cell.angle_alpha   90.00
_cell.angle_beta   90.00
_cell.angle_gamma   90.00
#
_symmetry.space_group_name_H-M   'P 1'
#
loop_
_entity.id
_entity.type
_entity.pdbx_description
1 polymer ?
#
loop_
_entity_poly.entity_id
_entity_poly.type
_entity_poly.pdbx_seq_one_letter_code
_entity_poly.pdbx_strand_id
1 'polypeptide(L)'
;MKSTPPLLLLIIFLSTLSLRSIGGPGHSTREETLTYLQSTHLSDTSIYWPNARGHLFLENLRENVRSPLSMYQGSNTNFCGYAAFSYLPLHDDPLQYVRFMLALYTEGHATWNNIKFSPSPEVMLAAGTLRFKGILDIHPADQMWFLVLADHFRSYLNLFHRKFYTGSEDTFWAACNLGKFNRMITRLMGYKTRTVGSDLIRPGIKDVYTYLENAIQTGTTFLYVNNTYLHVKNHDKSRFSFPTHYIVLTDIQRIGDIFQIIYWDYGGRTLRQVTPEFMKKIIFGVVCCIKEEAHEK
;
A
#
# COMPACT_ATOMS: atom_id res chain seq x y z
N MET A 1 1.05 72.11 -29.48
CA MET A 1 1.67 71.32 -28.39
C MET A 1 0.84 70.09 -28.20
N LYS A 2 1.32 68.91 -28.66
CA LYS A 2 0.66 67.65 -28.53
C LYS A 2 1.38 66.84 -27.41
N SER A 3 0.71 66.58 -26.34
CA SER A 3 1.21 65.77 -25.25
C SER A 3 1.01 64.26 -25.54
N THR A 4 2.07 63.52 -25.57
CA THR A 4 2.10 62.03 -25.62
C THR A 4 1.88 61.48 -24.24
N PRO A 5 1.04 60.43 -24.07
CA PRO A 5 0.91 59.71 -22.77
C PRO A 5 2.04 58.71 -22.55
N PRO A 6 2.44 58.46 -21.32
CA PRO A 6 3.52 57.53 -21.00
C PRO A 6 3.08 56.07 -21.18
N LEU A 7 3.96 55.33 -21.83
CA LEU A 7 3.85 53.88 -22.05
C LEU A 7 4.05 53.14 -20.72
N LEU A 8 2.99 52.57 -20.21
CA LEU A 8 3.01 51.71 -18.98
C LEU A 8 3.60 50.34 -19.35
N LEU A 9 4.85 50.11 -18.97
CA LEU A 9 5.53 48.84 -19.19
C LEU A 9 5.01 47.82 -18.17
N LEU A 10 4.10 46.90 -18.60
CA LEU A 10 3.62 45.80 -17.80
C LEU A 10 4.68 44.68 -17.79
N ILE A 11 5.48 44.62 -16.73
CA ILE A 11 6.42 43.52 -16.51
C ILE A 11 5.65 42.33 -15.99
N ILE A 12 5.37 41.38 -16.87
CA ILE A 12 4.82 40.08 -16.51
C ILE A 12 5.99 39.25 -15.96
N PHE A 13 6.02 39.10 -14.64
CA PHE A 13 6.86 38.10 -13.99
C PHE A 13 6.28 36.71 -14.30
N LEU A 14 6.74 36.07 -15.37
CA LEU A 14 6.62 34.65 -15.52
C LEU A 14 7.55 33.98 -14.50
N SER A 15 7.01 33.61 -13.37
CA SER A 15 7.66 32.66 -12.48
C SER A 15 7.66 31.28 -13.17
N THR A 16 8.75 30.98 -13.87
CA THR A 16 9.07 29.64 -14.31
C THR A 16 9.30 28.81 -13.06
N LEU A 17 8.24 28.10 -12.60
CA LEU A 17 8.43 26.99 -11.69
C LEU A 17 9.26 25.94 -12.45
N SER A 18 10.57 25.97 -12.25
CA SER A 18 11.44 24.86 -12.59
C SER A 18 10.93 23.63 -11.85
N LEU A 19 10.27 22.73 -12.58
CA LEU A 19 10.10 21.35 -12.15
C LEU A 19 11.53 20.77 -12.01
N ARG A 20 12.10 20.90 -10.82
CA ARG A 20 13.28 20.12 -10.47
C ARG A 20 12.85 18.65 -10.52
N SER A 21 13.39 17.95 -11.51
CA SER A 21 13.49 16.50 -11.50
C SER A 21 14.11 16.10 -10.15
N ILE A 22 13.27 15.59 -9.25
CA ILE A 22 13.73 15.13 -7.94
C ILE A 22 14.38 13.78 -8.20
N GLY A 23 15.69 13.77 -8.28
CA GLY A 23 16.49 12.56 -8.32
C GLY A 23 16.54 11.92 -6.93
N GLY A 24 16.44 10.58 -6.89
CA GLY A 24 16.63 9.77 -5.71
C GLY A 24 15.42 9.66 -4.78
N PRO A 25 15.29 8.60 -4.00
CA PRO A 25 14.24 8.48 -3.00
C PRO A 25 14.50 9.50 -1.87
N GLY A 26 13.84 10.67 -1.97
CA GLY A 26 13.81 11.64 -0.90
C GLY A 26 12.96 11.10 0.24
N HIS A 27 13.50 11.08 1.44
CA HIS A 27 12.74 10.76 2.63
C HIS A 27 11.96 12.01 3.05
N SER A 28 10.65 12.03 2.80
CA SER A 28 9.77 13.07 3.32
C SER A 28 9.28 12.70 4.72
N THR A 29 9.01 13.71 5.54
CA THR A 29 8.43 13.50 6.85
C THR A 29 6.90 13.52 6.79
N ARG A 30 6.28 12.99 7.82
CA ARG A 30 4.82 13.04 8.01
C ARG A 30 4.34 14.49 8.10
N GLU A 31 5.06 15.31 8.83
CA GLU A 31 4.74 16.72 9.08
C GLU A 31 4.79 17.55 7.80
N GLU A 32 5.83 17.38 7.00
CA GLU A 32 5.92 18.02 5.67
C GLU A 32 4.75 17.61 4.77
N THR A 33 4.41 16.33 4.77
CA THR A 33 3.32 15.80 3.96
C THR A 33 1.96 16.31 4.42
N LEU A 34 1.71 16.41 5.72
CA LEU A 34 0.47 16.98 6.25
C LEU A 34 0.36 18.47 5.94
N THR A 35 1.47 19.22 6.02
CA THR A 35 1.53 20.64 5.62
C THR A 35 1.22 20.78 4.14
N TYR A 36 1.78 19.96 3.28
CA TYR A 36 1.47 19.93 1.86
C TYR A 36 -0.02 19.66 1.60
N LEU A 37 -0.61 18.68 2.29
CA LEU A 37 -2.04 18.36 2.17
C LEU A 37 -2.97 19.46 2.71
N GLN A 38 -2.53 20.28 3.69
CA GLN A 38 -3.31 21.43 4.17
C GLN A 38 -3.48 22.50 3.10
N SER A 39 -2.45 22.74 2.30
CA SER A 39 -2.47 23.70 1.19
C SER A 39 -3.04 23.15 -0.12
N THR A 40 -3.37 21.85 -0.15
CA THR A 40 -3.90 21.18 -1.34
C THR A 40 -5.42 21.37 -1.43
N HIS A 41 -5.89 21.88 -2.57
CA HIS A 41 -7.31 22.02 -2.89
C HIS A 41 -7.64 21.20 -4.13
N LEU A 42 -8.71 20.43 -4.06
CA LEU A 42 -9.22 19.64 -5.18
C LEU A 42 -10.67 20.00 -5.47
N SER A 43 -11.06 19.83 -6.73
CA SER A 43 -12.48 19.75 -7.09
C SER A 43 -13.11 18.54 -6.39
N ASP A 44 -14.35 18.69 -5.93
CA ASP A 44 -15.08 17.57 -5.31
C ASP A 44 -15.46 16.48 -6.33
N THR A 45 -15.37 16.79 -7.60
CA THR A 45 -15.60 15.86 -8.70
C THR A 45 -14.35 15.70 -9.55
N SER A 46 -13.98 14.48 -9.87
CA SER A 46 -12.93 14.17 -10.84
C SER A 46 -13.55 13.61 -12.12
N ILE A 47 -13.08 14.06 -13.28
CA ILE A 47 -13.50 13.50 -14.58
C ILE A 47 -12.99 12.07 -14.79
N TYR A 48 -11.91 11.70 -14.07
CA TYR A 48 -11.32 10.37 -14.14
C TYR A 48 -11.91 9.41 -13.10
N TRP A 49 -12.28 9.93 -11.91
CA TRP A 49 -12.75 9.14 -10.76
C TRP A 49 -14.13 9.63 -10.31
N PRO A 50 -15.18 9.41 -11.12
CA PRO A 50 -16.49 10.07 -10.92
C PRO A 50 -17.17 9.69 -9.59
N ASN A 51 -16.81 8.56 -8.99
CA ASN A 51 -17.38 8.07 -7.74
C ASN A 51 -16.51 8.35 -6.52
N ALA A 52 -15.30 8.92 -6.68
CA ALA A 52 -14.43 9.34 -5.59
C ALA A 52 -14.56 10.85 -5.34
N ARG A 53 -15.23 11.26 -4.26
CA ARG A 53 -15.40 12.66 -3.87
C ARG A 53 -14.10 13.26 -3.38
N GLY A 54 -13.72 14.45 -3.91
CA GLY A 54 -12.42 15.09 -3.63
C GLY A 54 -12.17 15.39 -2.16
N HIS A 55 -13.19 15.88 -1.43
CA HIS A 55 -13.04 16.16 0.00
C HIS A 55 -12.82 14.88 0.82
N LEU A 56 -13.57 13.78 0.52
CA LEU A 56 -13.39 12.49 1.20
C LEU A 56 -12.04 11.84 0.83
N PHE A 57 -11.62 12.00 -0.42
CA PHE A 57 -10.31 11.53 -0.89
C PHE A 57 -9.17 12.24 -0.14
N LEU A 58 -9.21 13.58 0.00
CA LEU A 58 -8.21 14.34 0.74
C LEU A 58 -8.20 14.01 2.24
N GLU A 59 -9.39 13.85 2.83
CA GLU A 59 -9.51 13.44 4.23
C GLU A 59 -8.87 12.07 4.47
N ASN A 60 -9.16 11.12 3.60
CA ASN A 60 -8.56 9.78 3.66
C ASN A 60 -7.03 9.81 3.48
N LEU A 61 -6.49 10.63 2.55
CA LEU A 61 -5.04 10.79 2.43
C LEU A 61 -4.41 11.35 3.71
N ARG A 62 -5.05 12.35 4.36
CA ARG A 62 -4.57 12.90 5.63
C ARG A 62 -4.57 11.85 6.74
N GLU A 63 -5.61 11.01 6.80
CA GLU A 63 -5.69 9.92 7.77
C GLU A 63 -4.61 8.87 7.53
N ASN A 64 -4.41 8.44 6.29
CA ASN A 64 -3.35 7.49 5.93
C ASN A 64 -1.96 7.99 6.31
N VAL A 65 -1.67 9.29 6.10
CA VAL A 65 -0.39 9.89 6.48
C VAL A 65 -0.25 9.99 8.00
N ARG A 66 -1.34 10.32 8.74
CA ARG A 66 -1.30 10.36 10.21
C ARG A 66 -1.09 8.99 10.82
N SER A 67 -1.74 7.98 10.24
CA SER A 67 -1.82 6.63 10.79
C SER A 67 -1.56 5.58 9.70
N PRO A 68 -0.29 5.33 9.33
CA PRO A 68 0.05 4.39 8.24
C PRO A 68 -0.49 2.96 8.42
N LEU A 69 -0.93 2.62 9.62
CA LEU A 69 -1.53 1.33 9.97
C LEU A 69 -3.07 1.38 10.07
N SER A 70 -3.73 2.47 9.68
CA SER A 70 -5.21 2.57 9.72
C SER A 70 -5.90 2.09 8.44
N MET A 71 -5.15 1.87 7.36
CA MET A 71 -5.72 1.49 6.07
C MET A 71 -6.47 0.16 6.14
N TYR A 72 -7.77 0.20 5.85
CA TYR A 72 -8.65 -0.97 5.89
C TYR A 72 -8.95 -1.47 4.48
N GLN A 73 -8.67 -2.75 4.22
CA GLN A 73 -8.82 -3.35 2.89
C GLN A 73 -10.19 -3.99 2.62
N GLY A 74 -11.05 -4.09 3.63
CA GLY A 74 -12.29 -4.87 3.56
C GLY A 74 -12.06 -6.37 3.81
N SER A 75 -12.85 -6.96 4.70
CA SER A 75 -12.72 -8.40 5.03
C SER A 75 -13.20 -9.32 3.92
N ASN A 76 -14.00 -8.80 2.98
CA ASN A 76 -14.54 -9.52 1.83
C ASN A 76 -13.87 -9.08 0.53
N THR A 77 -12.54 -8.87 0.57
CA THR A 77 -11.73 -8.56 -0.60
C THR A 77 -10.40 -9.29 -0.56
N ASN A 78 -9.70 -9.32 -1.69
CA ASN A 78 -8.34 -9.83 -1.81
C ASN A 78 -7.28 -8.70 -1.83
N PHE A 79 -7.58 -7.54 -1.20
CA PHE A 79 -6.70 -6.38 -1.19
C PHE A 79 -5.63 -6.39 -0.08
N CYS A 80 -5.57 -7.40 0.77
CA CYS A 80 -4.67 -7.45 1.92
C CYS A 80 -3.19 -7.18 1.59
N GLY A 81 -2.68 -7.71 0.46
CA GLY A 81 -1.30 -7.48 0.05
C GLY A 81 -1.03 -6.02 -0.32
N TYR A 82 -1.98 -5.31 -0.93
CA TYR A 82 -1.81 -3.90 -1.28
C TYR A 82 -1.93 -3.00 -0.05
N ALA A 83 -2.83 -3.35 0.88
CA ALA A 83 -2.96 -2.65 2.14
C ALA A 83 -1.74 -2.84 3.05
N ALA A 84 -1.21 -4.06 3.15
CA ALA A 84 0.05 -4.29 3.85
C ALA A 84 1.22 -3.52 3.21
N PHE A 85 1.30 -3.53 1.86
CA PHE A 85 2.34 -2.81 1.12
C PHE A 85 2.29 -1.30 1.37
N SER A 86 1.09 -0.69 1.55
CA SER A 86 0.95 0.74 1.78
C SER A 86 1.74 1.26 2.99
N TYR A 87 2.04 0.37 3.94
CA TYR A 87 2.86 0.73 5.10
C TYR A 87 4.22 1.31 4.69
N LEU A 88 4.87 0.74 3.67
CA LEU A 88 6.19 1.20 3.23
C LEU A 88 6.18 2.66 2.74
N PRO A 89 5.40 3.03 1.70
CA PRO A 89 5.40 4.40 1.23
C PRO A 89 4.87 5.39 2.28
N LEU A 90 3.87 5.03 3.07
CA LEU A 90 3.33 5.91 4.10
C LEU A 90 4.29 6.13 5.28
N HIS A 91 5.14 5.14 5.56
CA HIS A 91 6.15 5.24 6.62
C HIS A 91 7.43 5.92 6.13
N ASP A 92 7.86 5.63 4.90
CA ASP A 92 9.21 5.96 4.43
C ASP A 92 9.27 7.21 3.53
N ASP A 93 8.23 7.46 2.72
CA ASP A 93 8.09 8.65 1.87
C ASP A 93 6.61 9.00 1.64
N PRO A 94 5.92 9.48 2.68
CA PRO A 94 4.49 9.79 2.58
C PRO A 94 4.18 10.89 1.57
N LEU A 95 5.09 11.81 1.29
CA LEU A 95 4.86 12.85 0.29
C LEU A 95 4.85 12.29 -1.13
N GLN A 96 5.72 11.33 -1.43
CA GLN A 96 5.69 10.64 -2.72
C GLN A 96 4.36 9.88 -2.91
N TYR A 97 3.91 9.17 -1.86
CA TYR A 97 2.59 8.52 -1.87
C TYR A 97 1.47 9.52 -2.18
N VAL A 98 1.45 10.64 -1.46
CA VAL A 98 0.40 11.66 -1.63
C VAL A 98 0.45 12.28 -3.04
N ARG A 99 1.62 12.65 -3.54
CA ARG A 99 1.79 13.19 -4.89
C ARG A 99 1.33 12.22 -5.97
N PHE A 100 1.66 10.94 -5.81
CA PHE A 100 1.20 9.89 -6.72
C PHE A 100 -0.34 9.79 -6.73
N MET A 101 -0.95 9.76 -5.55
CA MET A 101 -2.41 9.69 -5.41
C MET A 101 -3.12 10.93 -5.96
N LEU A 102 -2.56 12.12 -5.75
CA LEU A 102 -3.08 13.36 -6.29
C LEU A 102 -3.01 13.38 -7.82
N ALA A 103 -1.88 12.96 -8.41
CA ALA A 103 -1.75 12.87 -9.88
C ALA A 103 -2.77 11.87 -10.46
N LEU A 104 -2.96 10.70 -9.84
CA LEU A 104 -4.02 9.79 -10.25
C LEU A 104 -5.40 10.46 -10.23
N TYR A 105 -5.72 11.20 -9.15
CA TYR A 105 -7.02 11.84 -9.01
C TYR A 105 -7.25 12.94 -10.05
N THR A 106 -6.23 13.78 -10.31
CA THR A 106 -6.34 14.97 -11.16
C THR A 106 -6.08 14.70 -12.64
N GLU A 107 -5.23 13.73 -12.97
CA GLU A 107 -4.75 13.46 -14.33
C GLU A 107 -5.19 12.09 -14.87
N GLY A 108 -5.77 11.24 -14.02
CA GLY A 108 -6.17 9.87 -14.37
C GLY A 108 -5.00 8.90 -14.57
N HIS A 109 -3.78 9.38 -14.41
CA HIS A 109 -2.55 8.58 -14.49
C HIS A 109 -1.47 9.17 -13.58
N ALA A 110 -0.46 8.38 -13.23
CA ALA A 110 0.66 8.84 -12.43
C ALA A 110 1.92 8.05 -12.76
N THR A 111 3.07 8.56 -12.31
CA THR A 111 4.36 7.87 -12.42
C THR A 111 4.97 7.71 -11.04
N TRP A 112 5.47 6.50 -10.75
CA TRP A 112 6.23 6.19 -9.55
C TRP A 112 7.55 5.51 -9.95
N ASN A 113 8.68 6.12 -9.61
CA ASN A 113 10.02 5.59 -9.94
C ASN A 113 10.12 5.10 -11.40
N ASN A 114 9.78 5.96 -12.37
CA ASN A 114 9.75 5.67 -13.80
C ASN A 114 8.72 4.62 -14.26
N ILE A 115 7.86 4.13 -13.36
CA ILE A 115 6.77 3.24 -13.70
C ILE A 115 5.51 4.07 -13.92
N LYS A 116 4.99 4.03 -15.14
CA LYS A 116 3.74 4.71 -15.48
C LYS A 116 2.54 3.85 -15.09
N PHE A 117 1.62 4.43 -14.35
CA PHE A 117 0.32 3.86 -14.01
C PHE A 117 -0.77 4.54 -14.83
N SER A 118 -1.53 3.75 -15.57
CA SER A 118 -2.68 4.18 -16.36
C SER A 118 -3.81 3.18 -16.10
N PRO A 119 -4.60 3.39 -15.04
CA PRO A 119 -5.67 2.48 -14.66
C PRO A 119 -6.71 2.34 -15.77
N SER A 120 -7.33 1.17 -15.86
CA SER A 120 -8.41 0.93 -16.83
C SER A 120 -9.66 1.76 -16.47
N PRO A 121 -10.50 2.11 -17.48
CA PRO A 121 -11.73 2.86 -17.22
C PRO A 121 -12.65 2.18 -16.22
N GLU A 122 -12.72 0.85 -16.24
CA GLU A 122 -13.53 0.05 -15.34
C GLU A 122 -13.05 0.18 -13.88
N VAL A 123 -11.73 0.25 -13.67
CA VAL A 123 -11.11 0.49 -12.36
C VAL A 123 -11.41 1.90 -11.87
N MET A 124 -11.31 2.90 -12.74
CA MET A 124 -11.62 4.28 -12.41
C MET A 124 -13.10 4.47 -12.01
N LEU A 125 -14.02 3.77 -12.69
CA LEU A 125 -15.44 3.77 -12.35
C LEU A 125 -15.74 3.03 -11.04
N ALA A 126 -14.97 2.01 -10.69
CA ALA A 126 -15.19 1.21 -9.50
C ALA A 126 -14.77 1.91 -8.22
N ALA A 127 -13.70 2.72 -8.26
CA ALA A 127 -13.21 3.42 -7.07
C ALA A 127 -14.28 4.40 -6.52
N GLY A 128 -14.53 4.33 -5.22
CA GLY A 128 -15.62 5.03 -4.54
C GLY A 128 -16.93 4.26 -4.45
N THR A 129 -17.04 3.11 -5.13
CA THR A 129 -18.25 2.24 -5.08
C THR A 129 -18.06 0.99 -4.22
N LEU A 130 -16.83 0.63 -3.87
CA LEU A 130 -16.51 -0.58 -3.08
C LEU A 130 -16.73 -0.33 -1.59
N ARG A 131 -17.97 -0.02 -1.22
CA ARG A 131 -18.38 0.24 0.15
C ARG A 131 -18.79 -1.04 0.86
N PHE A 132 -18.66 -1.05 2.19
CA PHE A 132 -19.16 -2.13 3.08
C PHE A 132 -18.70 -3.53 2.68
N LYS A 133 -17.44 -3.63 2.23
CA LYS A 133 -16.78 -4.92 1.95
C LYS A 133 -16.24 -5.54 3.24
N GLY A 134 -17.09 -5.64 4.24
CA GLY A 134 -16.78 -6.11 5.57
C GLY A 134 -17.48 -5.28 6.64
N ILE A 135 -16.87 -5.16 7.82
CA ILE A 135 -17.46 -4.45 8.98
C ILE A 135 -17.37 -2.92 8.78
N LEU A 136 -16.26 -2.45 8.20
CA LEU A 136 -16.00 -1.03 7.94
C LEU A 136 -16.07 -0.73 6.45
N ASP A 137 -16.23 0.53 6.11
CA ASP A 137 -16.15 1.01 4.73
C ASP A 137 -14.68 1.12 4.28
N ILE A 138 -14.42 0.88 3.01
CA ILE A 138 -13.12 1.16 2.39
C ILE A 138 -13.17 2.60 1.88
N HIS A 139 -12.29 3.44 2.37
CA HIS A 139 -12.28 4.85 2.02
C HIS A 139 -11.84 5.08 0.56
N PRO A 140 -12.25 6.20 -0.09
CA PRO A 140 -12.05 6.39 -1.53
C PRO A 140 -10.61 6.34 -2.02
N ALA A 141 -9.66 6.94 -1.28
CA ALA A 141 -8.25 6.90 -1.67
C ALA A 141 -7.67 5.49 -1.52
N ASP A 142 -8.11 4.73 -0.52
CA ASP A 142 -7.70 3.34 -0.31
C ASP A 142 -8.20 2.46 -1.45
N GLN A 143 -9.47 2.63 -1.86
CA GLN A 143 -10.02 1.93 -3.02
C GLN A 143 -9.21 2.23 -4.29
N MET A 144 -8.90 3.50 -4.56
CA MET A 144 -8.06 3.90 -5.69
C MET A 144 -6.69 3.23 -5.63
N TRP A 145 -6.02 3.27 -4.48
CA TRP A 145 -4.70 2.65 -4.28
C TRP A 145 -4.72 1.16 -4.56
N PHE A 146 -5.65 0.42 -3.97
CA PHE A 146 -5.74 -1.05 -4.15
C PHE A 146 -6.06 -1.43 -5.59
N LEU A 147 -7.03 -0.76 -6.18
CA LEU A 147 -7.47 -1.02 -7.55
C LEU A 147 -6.36 -0.72 -8.57
N VAL A 148 -5.66 0.42 -8.42
CA VAL A 148 -4.57 0.81 -9.31
C VAL A 148 -3.41 -0.18 -9.24
N LEU A 149 -3.01 -0.60 -8.05
CA LEU A 149 -1.96 -1.60 -7.89
C LEU A 149 -2.38 -2.98 -8.42
N ALA A 150 -3.63 -3.38 -8.17
CA ALA A 150 -4.15 -4.64 -8.69
C ALA A 150 -4.23 -4.65 -10.21
N ASP A 151 -4.61 -3.54 -10.83
CA ASP A 151 -4.70 -3.40 -12.28
C ASP A 151 -3.32 -3.37 -12.95
N HIS A 152 -2.36 -2.73 -12.34
CA HIS A 152 -1.00 -2.61 -12.89
C HIS A 152 -0.16 -3.89 -12.70
N PHE A 153 -0.11 -4.44 -11.48
CA PHE A 153 0.72 -5.60 -11.18
C PHE A 153 -0.03 -6.92 -11.43
N ARG A 154 0.48 -7.72 -12.36
CA ARG A 154 -0.09 -9.02 -12.71
C ARG A 154 0.77 -10.17 -12.19
N SER A 155 0.15 -11.32 -11.96
CA SER A 155 0.80 -12.57 -11.57
C SER A 155 0.17 -13.75 -12.30
N TYR A 156 0.65 -14.96 -12.04
CA TYR A 156 0.04 -16.17 -12.60
C TYR A 156 -1.43 -16.36 -12.16
N LEU A 157 -1.82 -15.83 -11.00
CA LEU A 157 -3.21 -15.86 -10.53
C LEU A 157 -4.15 -15.07 -11.45
N ASN A 158 -3.63 -14.11 -12.22
CA ASN A 158 -4.42 -13.29 -13.12
C ASN A 158 -4.57 -13.86 -14.54
N LEU A 159 -4.07 -15.08 -14.82
CA LEU A 159 -4.11 -15.65 -16.17
C LEU A 159 -5.53 -15.73 -16.75
N PHE A 160 -6.51 -16.08 -15.92
CA PHE A 160 -7.93 -16.19 -16.31
C PHE A 160 -8.77 -14.97 -15.92
N HIS A 161 -8.24 -14.05 -15.12
CA HIS A 161 -8.92 -12.84 -14.64
C HIS A 161 -8.07 -11.61 -14.95
N ARG A 162 -8.00 -11.25 -16.24
CA ARG A 162 -7.10 -10.17 -16.68
C ARG A 162 -7.71 -8.78 -16.59
N LYS A 163 -9.03 -8.66 -16.71
CA LYS A 163 -9.75 -7.38 -16.66
C LYS A 163 -10.53 -7.29 -15.35
N PHE A 164 -10.73 -6.07 -14.90
CA PHE A 164 -11.62 -5.78 -13.79
C PHE A 164 -13.08 -5.88 -14.27
N TYR A 165 -13.93 -6.48 -13.46
CA TYR A 165 -15.38 -6.46 -13.53
C TYR A 165 -15.93 -6.22 -12.14
N THR A 166 -17.17 -5.78 -12.01
CA THR A 166 -17.83 -5.63 -10.70
C THR A 166 -17.76 -6.94 -9.92
N GLY A 167 -17.22 -6.91 -8.70
CA GLY A 167 -16.96 -8.09 -7.87
C GLY A 167 -15.55 -8.69 -8.02
N SER A 168 -14.70 -8.15 -8.93
CA SER A 168 -13.33 -8.66 -9.12
C SER A 168 -12.43 -8.44 -7.91
N GLU A 169 -12.80 -7.55 -7.00
CA GLU A 169 -12.08 -7.31 -5.75
C GLU A 169 -12.04 -8.52 -4.82
N ASP A 170 -12.95 -9.47 -4.99
CA ASP A 170 -13.04 -10.73 -4.22
C ASP A 170 -12.56 -11.95 -5.03
N THR A 171 -11.92 -11.73 -6.17
CA THR A 171 -11.45 -12.80 -7.05
C THR A 171 -9.93 -12.82 -7.18
N PHE A 172 -9.42 -13.77 -7.96
CA PHE A 172 -7.99 -13.83 -8.31
C PHE A 172 -7.47 -12.61 -9.05
N TRP A 173 -8.34 -11.76 -9.61
CA TRP A 173 -7.94 -10.49 -10.20
C TRP A 173 -7.25 -9.61 -9.15
N ALA A 174 -7.82 -9.48 -7.96
CA ALA A 174 -7.27 -8.70 -6.86
C ALA A 174 -6.19 -9.45 -6.07
N ALA A 175 -6.10 -10.76 -6.18
CA ALA A 175 -5.19 -11.55 -5.36
C ALA A 175 -3.72 -11.15 -5.55
N CYS A 176 -3.01 -11.11 -4.43
CA CYS A 176 -1.59 -10.77 -4.36
C CYS A 176 -0.82 -11.99 -3.87
N ASN A 177 -0.08 -12.66 -4.75
CA ASN A 177 0.82 -13.76 -4.40
C ASN A 177 2.19 -13.23 -3.95
N LEU A 178 3.02 -14.09 -3.36
CA LEU A 178 4.32 -13.70 -2.79
C LEU A 178 5.26 -13.05 -3.84
N GLY A 179 5.27 -13.58 -5.07
CA GLY A 179 6.08 -13.00 -6.16
C GLY A 179 5.59 -11.63 -6.61
N LYS A 180 4.27 -11.38 -6.66
CA LYS A 180 3.68 -10.07 -6.96
C LYS A 180 3.99 -9.06 -5.87
N PHE A 181 3.87 -9.48 -4.60
CA PHE A 181 4.18 -8.64 -3.44
C PHE A 181 5.64 -8.17 -3.44
N ASN A 182 6.58 -9.08 -3.64
CA ASN A 182 8.01 -8.74 -3.77
C ASN A 182 8.29 -7.78 -4.93
N ARG A 183 7.64 -7.99 -6.10
CA ARG A 183 7.80 -7.06 -7.24
C ARG A 183 7.29 -5.65 -6.94
N MET A 184 6.21 -5.49 -6.20
CA MET A 184 5.75 -4.17 -5.76
C MET A 184 6.82 -3.48 -4.90
N ILE A 185 7.34 -4.17 -3.90
CA ILE A 185 8.39 -3.64 -3.02
C ILE A 185 9.62 -3.23 -3.81
N THR A 186 10.18 -4.13 -4.61
CA THR A 186 11.43 -3.87 -5.33
C THR A 186 11.27 -2.79 -6.40
N ARG A 187 10.15 -2.75 -7.11
CA ARG A 187 9.95 -1.79 -8.19
C ARG A 187 9.50 -0.41 -7.72
N LEU A 188 8.61 -0.36 -6.71
CA LEU A 188 8.08 0.91 -6.24
C LEU A 188 8.98 1.54 -5.18
N MET A 189 9.51 0.75 -4.25
CA MET A 189 10.34 1.29 -3.17
C MET A 189 11.84 1.22 -3.46
N GLY A 190 12.27 0.41 -4.43
CA GLY A 190 13.70 0.18 -4.70
C GLY A 190 14.40 -0.63 -3.60
N TYR A 191 13.65 -1.26 -2.69
CA TYR A 191 14.24 -1.98 -1.57
C TYR A 191 14.70 -3.37 -1.98
N LYS A 192 15.79 -3.82 -1.37
CA LYS A 192 16.15 -5.25 -1.39
C LYS A 192 15.17 -6.02 -0.51
N THR A 193 14.76 -7.19 -0.98
CA THR A 193 13.93 -8.10 -0.18
C THR A 193 14.70 -9.37 0.14
N ARG A 194 14.68 -9.76 1.41
CA ARG A 194 15.04 -11.10 1.85
C ARG A 194 13.74 -11.87 2.07
N THR A 195 13.47 -12.82 1.18
CA THR A 195 12.21 -13.56 1.18
C THR A 195 12.46 -15.04 1.36
N VAL A 196 11.69 -15.67 2.25
CA VAL A 196 11.63 -17.13 2.41
C VAL A 196 10.19 -17.61 2.33
N GLY A 197 9.99 -18.83 1.85
CA GLY A 197 8.67 -19.43 1.65
C GLY A 197 8.12 -19.27 0.24
N SER A 198 6.87 -19.63 0.06
CA SER A 198 6.17 -19.59 -1.24
C SER A 198 4.66 -19.55 -1.08
N ASP A 199 3.94 -19.51 -2.20
CA ASP A 199 2.46 -19.55 -2.21
C ASP A 199 1.89 -20.93 -1.80
N LEU A 200 2.72 -21.97 -1.76
CA LEU A 200 2.27 -23.36 -1.50
C LEU A 200 3.05 -24.06 -0.38
N ILE A 201 4.33 -23.72 -0.24
CA ILE A 201 5.25 -24.44 0.65
C ILE A 201 5.68 -23.51 1.79
N ARG A 202 5.47 -23.93 3.01
CA ARG A 202 5.94 -23.19 4.19
C ARG A 202 7.46 -23.15 4.26
N PRO A 203 8.05 -22.07 4.73
CA PRO A 203 9.50 -21.99 4.92
C PRO A 203 9.93 -22.95 6.05
N GLY A 204 11.04 -23.65 5.83
CA GLY A 204 11.63 -24.56 6.83
C GLY A 204 12.40 -23.82 7.93
N ILE A 205 11.77 -22.85 8.59
CA ILE A 205 12.41 -22.06 9.66
C ILE A 205 12.50 -22.91 10.92
N LYS A 206 13.72 -23.21 11.39
CA LYS A 206 13.93 -24.03 12.60
C LYS A 206 13.55 -23.26 13.86
N ASP A 207 14.15 -22.11 14.08
CA ASP A 207 13.85 -21.17 15.18
C ASP A 207 13.10 -19.96 14.63
N VAL A 208 11.76 -20.01 14.75
CA VAL A 208 10.89 -18.94 14.22
C VAL A 208 11.05 -17.65 15.00
N TYR A 209 11.27 -17.72 16.33
CA TYR A 209 11.44 -16.52 17.14
C TYR A 209 12.66 -15.73 16.71
N THR A 210 13.83 -16.34 16.79
CA THR A 210 15.09 -15.68 16.43
C THR A 210 15.09 -15.20 14.98
N TYR A 211 14.46 -15.97 14.07
CA TYR A 211 14.34 -15.57 12.68
C TYR A 211 13.51 -14.29 12.50
N LEU A 212 12.34 -14.22 13.14
CA LEU A 212 11.44 -13.07 13.03
C LEU A 212 11.98 -11.84 13.77
N GLU A 213 12.58 -12.03 14.93
CA GLU A 213 13.24 -10.97 15.69
C GLU A 213 14.36 -10.32 14.86
N ASN A 214 15.25 -11.12 14.27
CA ASN A 214 16.29 -10.61 13.36
C ASN A 214 15.71 -9.92 12.14
N ALA A 215 14.62 -10.43 11.59
CA ALA A 215 13.97 -9.82 10.42
C ALA A 215 13.42 -8.43 10.74
N ILE A 216 12.76 -8.24 11.90
CA ILE A 216 12.24 -6.94 12.34
C ILE A 216 13.39 -5.95 12.61
N GLN A 217 14.47 -6.41 13.23
CA GLN A 217 15.64 -5.57 13.49
C GLN A 217 16.37 -5.15 12.22
N THR A 218 16.28 -5.97 11.16
CA THR A 218 16.93 -5.70 9.88
C THR A 218 16.12 -4.74 9.01
N GLY A 219 14.77 -4.79 9.10
CA GLY A 219 13.91 -3.96 8.27
C GLY A 219 12.42 -4.25 8.44
N THR A 220 11.60 -3.59 7.64
CA THR A 220 10.15 -3.82 7.67
C THR A 220 9.83 -5.25 7.27
N THR A 221 9.10 -5.95 8.13
CA THR A 221 8.84 -7.38 7.98
C THR A 221 7.36 -7.65 7.73
N PHE A 222 7.07 -8.33 6.63
CA PHE A 222 5.74 -8.80 6.27
C PHE A 222 5.66 -10.31 6.40
N LEU A 223 4.52 -10.79 6.91
CA LEU A 223 4.22 -12.22 6.93
C LEU A 223 3.08 -12.51 5.97
N TYR A 224 3.26 -13.53 5.13
CA TYR A 224 2.23 -14.11 4.30
C TYR A 224 1.70 -15.36 4.99
N VAL A 225 0.46 -15.29 5.46
CA VAL A 225 -0.08 -16.24 6.44
C VAL A 225 -1.40 -16.86 5.99
N ASN A 226 -1.73 -18.00 6.60
CA ASN A 226 -3.08 -18.55 6.52
C ASN A 226 -3.99 -17.81 7.50
N ASN A 227 -4.93 -17.03 6.94
CA ASN A 227 -5.84 -16.19 7.72
C ASN A 227 -6.86 -17.00 8.55
N THR A 228 -7.28 -18.14 8.06
CA THR A 228 -8.25 -19.00 8.75
C THR A 228 -7.77 -19.43 10.14
N TYR A 229 -6.48 -19.77 10.24
CA TYR A 229 -5.88 -20.08 11.54
C TYR A 229 -5.59 -18.84 12.37
N LEU A 230 -5.21 -17.74 11.73
CA LEU A 230 -4.89 -16.50 12.44
C LEU A 230 -6.12 -15.91 13.14
N HIS A 231 -7.29 -15.96 12.53
CA HIS A 231 -8.53 -15.37 13.05
C HIS A 231 -9.53 -16.36 13.62
N VAL A 232 -9.19 -17.65 13.69
CA VAL A 232 -10.09 -18.70 14.19
C VAL A 232 -11.49 -18.62 13.54
N LYS A 233 -11.55 -18.26 12.26
CA LYS A 233 -12.81 -18.26 11.53
C LYS A 233 -13.11 -19.68 11.09
N ASN A 234 -14.23 -20.24 11.59
CA ASN A 234 -14.71 -21.59 11.32
C ASN A 234 -15.19 -21.82 9.86
N HIS A 235 -14.84 -20.91 8.94
CA HIS A 235 -15.43 -20.92 7.60
C HIS A 235 -14.69 -21.80 6.59
N ASP A 236 -13.47 -22.21 6.89
CA ASP A 236 -12.70 -22.99 5.94
C ASP A 236 -12.56 -24.45 6.40
N LYS A 237 -13.48 -25.29 5.94
CA LYS A 237 -13.39 -26.74 6.06
C LYS A 237 -12.41 -27.35 5.05
N SER A 238 -11.62 -26.52 4.36
CA SER A 238 -10.65 -26.99 3.38
C SER A 238 -9.57 -27.83 4.06
N ARG A 239 -9.35 -29.02 3.54
CA ARG A 239 -8.22 -29.90 3.96
C ARG A 239 -6.86 -29.29 3.59
N PHE A 240 -6.85 -28.31 2.70
CA PHE A 240 -5.66 -27.64 2.20
C PHE A 240 -5.49 -26.29 2.88
N SER A 241 -4.32 -26.08 3.47
CA SER A 241 -3.95 -24.81 4.06
C SER A 241 -3.21 -23.98 3.03
N PHE A 242 -3.79 -22.85 2.60
CA PHE A 242 -3.17 -21.88 1.70
C PHE A 242 -2.92 -20.56 2.43
N PRO A 243 -1.91 -19.80 2.02
CA PRO A 243 -1.76 -18.44 2.48
C PRO A 243 -2.83 -17.57 1.82
N THR A 244 -3.53 -16.78 2.61
CA THR A 244 -4.62 -15.94 2.15
C THR A 244 -4.50 -14.49 2.60
N HIS A 245 -3.47 -14.18 3.41
CA HIS A 245 -3.42 -12.88 4.06
C HIS A 245 -1.99 -12.39 4.30
N TYR A 246 -1.82 -11.05 4.22
CA TYR A 246 -0.59 -10.34 4.58
C TYR A 246 -0.80 -9.56 5.86
N ILE A 247 0.19 -9.63 6.76
CA ILE A 247 0.27 -8.78 7.95
C ILE A 247 1.63 -8.08 8.01
N VAL A 248 1.69 -6.92 8.65
CA VAL A 248 2.95 -6.22 8.96
C VAL A 248 3.33 -6.57 10.39
N LEU A 249 4.42 -7.30 10.57
CA LEU A 249 4.93 -7.64 11.90
C LEU A 249 5.73 -6.45 12.45
N THR A 250 5.27 -5.86 13.55
CA THR A 250 5.88 -4.66 14.13
C THR A 250 6.68 -4.94 15.40
N ASP A 251 6.35 -6.01 16.11
CA ASP A 251 7.10 -6.40 17.31
C ASP A 251 6.94 -7.90 17.59
N ILE A 252 7.93 -8.48 18.26
CA ILE A 252 7.91 -9.85 18.76
C ILE A 252 8.72 -9.93 20.05
N GLN A 253 8.13 -10.55 21.09
CA GLN A 253 8.77 -10.76 22.38
C GLN A 253 8.58 -12.21 22.83
N ARG A 254 9.62 -12.82 23.40
CA ARG A 254 9.54 -14.15 24.00
C ARG A 254 9.07 -14.04 25.46
N ILE A 255 8.05 -14.81 25.81
CA ILE A 255 7.52 -14.90 27.15
C ILE A 255 7.49 -16.40 27.54
N GLY A 256 8.59 -16.90 28.11
CA GLY A 256 8.74 -18.34 28.36
C GLY A 256 8.72 -19.15 27.07
N ASP A 257 7.75 -20.08 26.95
CA ASP A 257 7.59 -20.96 25.79
C ASP A 257 6.67 -20.40 24.69
N ILE A 258 6.13 -19.18 24.88
CA ILE A 258 5.26 -18.52 23.92
C ILE A 258 5.89 -17.24 23.40
N PHE A 259 5.33 -16.73 22.30
CA PHE A 259 5.66 -15.43 21.75
C PHE A 259 4.49 -14.48 21.93
N GLN A 260 4.78 -13.23 22.24
CA GLN A 260 3.88 -12.12 22.06
C GLN A 260 4.25 -11.40 20.78
N ILE A 261 3.32 -11.31 19.82
CA ILE A 261 3.51 -10.61 18.57
C ILE A 261 2.58 -9.41 18.50
N ILE A 262 3.09 -8.31 17.94
CA ILE A 262 2.29 -7.14 17.57
C ILE A 262 2.36 -7.01 16.06
N TYR A 263 1.21 -6.94 15.43
CA TYR A 263 1.14 -6.82 13.98
C TYR A 263 -0.03 -5.94 13.56
N TRP A 264 0.10 -5.35 12.36
CA TRP A 264 -1.01 -4.71 11.68
C TRP A 264 -1.84 -5.73 10.92
N ASP A 265 -3.15 -5.57 11.02
CA ASP A 265 -4.14 -6.35 10.32
C ASP A 265 -5.47 -5.60 10.26
N TYR A 266 -6.14 -5.60 9.10
CA TYR A 266 -7.45 -4.98 8.87
C TYR A 266 -7.59 -3.54 9.40
N GLY A 267 -6.59 -2.71 9.23
CA GLY A 267 -6.61 -1.31 9.65
C GLY A 267 -6.35 -1.08 11.14
N GLY A 268 -5.88 -2.08 11.86
CA GLY A 268 -5.60 -2.00 13.29
C GLY A 268 -4.32 -2.71 13.71
N ARG A 269 -3.84 -2.38 14.91
CA ARG A 269 -2.76 -3.12 15.56
C ARG A 269 -3.36 -4.21 16.45
N THR A 270 -2.88 -5.42 16.27
CA THR A 270 -3.30 -6.59 17.03
C THR A 270 -2.12 -7.11 17.85
N LEU A 271 -2.35 -7.33 19.15
CA LEU A 271 -1.43 -8.03 20.03
C LEU A 271 -1.95 -9.46 20.21
N ARG A 272 -1.07 -10.45 20.03
CA ARG A 272 -1.44 -11.85 20.19
C ARG A 272 -0.32 -12.67 20.82
N GLN A 273 -0.70 -13.57 21.71
CA GLN A 273 0.19 -14.62 22.22
C GLN A 273 0.03 -15.88 21.37
N VAL A 274 1.14 -16.45 20.93
CA VAL A 274 1.19 -17.59 20.02
C VAL A 274 2.32 -18.55 20.42
N THR A 275 2.21 -19.82 20.05
CA THR A 275 3.32 -20.77 20.21
C THR A 275 4.20 -20.81 18.96
N PRO A 276 5.45 -21.28 19.07
CA PRO A 276 6.33 -21.50 17.92
C PRO A 276 5.68 -22.42 16.86
N GLU A 277 5.00 -23.46 17.28
CA GLU A 277 4.33 -24.44 16.42
C GLU A 277 3.17 -23.78 15.65
N PHE A 278 2.41 -22.92 16.34
CA PHE A 278 1.35 -22.16 15.69
C PHE A 278 1.92 -21.25 14.61
N MET A 279 2.99 -20.51 14.89
CA MET A 279 3.64 -19.64 13.90
C MET A 279 4.17 -20.44 12.70
N LYS A 280 4.83 -21.58 12.91
CA LYS A 280 5.26 -22.48 11.84
C LYS A 280 4.09 -22.99 11.00
N LYS A 281 2.93 -23.19 11.62
CA LYS A 281 1.73 -23.66 10.93
C LYS A 281 1.10 -22.60 10.04
N ILE A 282 1.11 -21.33 10.45
CA ILE A 282 0.41 -20.26 9.72
C ILE A 282 1.27 -19.56 8.68
N ILE A 283 2.59 -19.48 8.86
CA ILE A 283 3.51 -18.74 7.97
C ILE A 283 3.77 -19.54 6.71
N PHE A 284 3.51 -18.92 5.55
CA PHE A 284 3.87 -19.39 4.21
C PHE A 284 4.98 -18.55 3.58
N GLY A 285 5.12 -17.29 4.00
CA GLY A 285 6.19 -16.43 3.55
C GLY A 285 6.57 -15.40 4.60
N VAL A 286 7.86 -15.06 4.63
CA VAL A 286 8.39 -13.90 5.35
C VAL A 286 9.12 -13.03 4.34
N VAL A 287 8.79 -11.76 4.30
CA VAL A 287 9.44 -10.76 3.45
C VAL A 287 10.02 -9.68 4.35
N CYS A 288 11.35 -9.62 4.43
CA CYS A 288 12.06 -8.55 5.11
C CYS A 288 12.57 -7.54 4.07
N CYS A 289 12.13 -6.28 4.20
CA CYS A 289 12.49 -5.19 3.32
C CYS A 289 13.66 -4.41 3.91
N ILE A 290 14.76 -4.36 3.18
CA ILE A 290 15.99 -3.70 3.59
C ILE A 290 16.15 -2.45 2.74
N LYS A 291 16.18 -1.27 3.36
CA LYS A 291 16.59 -0.03 2.68
C LYS A 291 18.07 -0.15 2.34
N GLU A 292 18.45 0.10 1.10
CA GLU A 292 19.85 0.35 0.80
C GLU A 292 20.18 1.76 1.33
N GLU A 293 21.13 1.85 2.24
CA GLU A 293 21.72 3.14 2.58
C GLU A 293 22.32 3.72 1.29
N ALA A 294 21.95 4.96 0.96
CA ALA A 294 22.58 5.67 -0.14
C ALA A 294 24.07 5.79 0.22
N HIS A 295 24.91 4.94 -0.37
CA HIS A 295 26.34 5.19 -0.32
C HIS A 295 26.55 6.53 -1.02
N GLU A 296 26.87 7.57 -0.25
CA GLU A 296 27.39 8.81 -0.79
C GLU A 296 28.60 8.45 -1.68
N LYS A 297 28.43 8.68 -2.98
CA LYS A 297 29.51 8.58 -3.95
C LYS A 297 30.18 9.91 -4.12
#